data_d54b1aed0ba030c3951605a5dbc2b2c5
#
_entry.id   d54b1aed0ba030c3951605a5dbc2b2c5
#
_cell.length_a   1.000
_cell.length_b   1.000
_cell.length_c   1.000
_cell.angle_alpha   90.00
_cell.angle_beta   90.00
_cell.angle_gamma   90.00
#
_symmetry.space_group_name_H-M   'P 1'
#
loop_
_entity.id
_entity.type
_entity.pdbx_description
1 polymer ?
#
loop_
_entity_poly.entity_id
_entity_poly.type
_entity_poly.pdbx_seq_one_letter_code
_entity_poly.pdbx_strand_id
1 'polypeptide(L)'
;TAGLVNVLKKYVDVPKVVIGCDARYGSADFHNDVADVVAAAGGHALVLPPQNPTPLTAFTVRELGADAGVMVTASHNPPQDNGYKVYLGGRVVTGDGEGVQIVPPFDADIAAAIAAAPAADEIPRDTASATGVVERVDTREQYLARIKKRAASGPRELAITLTPMHGVGSDLAVKALQAAGFTDVKLVAEQAQPDPDFPTVAFPNPEEPGALDLAFAAAGEAQSDIILALDPDADRCAVAIPAENGWRQLTGD
;
A
#
# COMPACT_ATOMS: atom_id res chain seq x y z
N THR A 1 -3.05 -9.19 -14.46
CA THR A 1 -1.74 -8.70 -14.96
C THR A 1 -1.68 -8.69 -16.48
N ALA A 2 -1.98 -9.80 -17.18
CA ALA A 2 -1.89 -9.88 -18.64
C ALA A 2 -2.68 -8.77 -19.36
N GLY A 3 -3.93 -8.52 -18.93
CA GLY A 3 -4.74 -7.41 -19.47
C GLY A 3 -4.09 -6.04 -19.27
N LEU A 4 -3.54 -5.78 -18.09
CA LEU A 4 -2.80 -4.54 -17.81
C LEU A 4 -1.60 -4.39 -18.76
N VAL A 5 -0.74 -5.41 -18.86
CA VAL A 5 0.44 -5.36 -19.73
C VAL A 5 0.05 -5.15 -21.21
N ASN A 6 -1.03 -5.79 -21.67
CA ASN A 6 -1.55 -5.61 -23.03
C ASN A 6 -1.99 -4.16 -23.29
N VAL A 7 -2.61 -3.50 -22.31
CA VAL A 7 -2.97 -2.08 -22.42
C VAL A 7 -1.73 -1.20 -22.42
N LEU A 8 -0.78 -1.42 -21.51
CA LEU A 8 0.46 -0.65 -21.44
C LEU A 8 1.26 -0.71 -22.73
N LYS A 9 1.30 -1.88 -23.39
CA LYS A 9 1.99 -2.08 -24.68
C LYS A 9 1.39 -1.30 -25.85
N LYS A 10 0.21 -0.73 -25.71
CA LYS A 10 -0.31 0.23 -26.70
C LYS A 10 0.41 1.59 -26.64
N TYR A 11 1.08 1.89 -25.53
CA TYR A 11 1.76 3.15 -25.27
C TYR A 11 3.27 3.02 -25.25
N VAL A 12 3.79 1.88 -24.79
CA VAL A 12 5.23 1.64 -24.60
C VAL A 12 5.60 0.20 -24.93
N ASP A 13 6.68 0.00 -25.68
CA ASP A 13 7.11 -1.36 -26.12
C ASP A 13 7.52 -2.26 -24.95
N VAL A 14 8.27 -1.68 -23.99
CA VAL A 14 8.74 -2.36 -22.79
C VAL A 14 8.21 -1.60 -21.55
N PRO A 15 7.03 -1.99 -21.03
CA PRO A 15 6.44 -1.33 -19.87
C PRO A 15 7.22 -1.65 -18.59
N LYS A 16 7.45 -0.61 -17.76
CA LYS A 16 8.01 -0.73 -16.41
C LYS A 16 6.86 -0.76 -15.41
N VAL A 17 6.78 -1.81 -14.59
CA VAL A 17 5.71 -2.00 -13.63
C VAL A 17 6.28 -2.21 -12.23
N VAL A 18 5.95 -1.30 -11.30
CA VAL A 18 6.25 -1.46 -9.87
C VAL A 18 5.26 -2.46 -9.26
N ILE A 19 5.74 -3.33 -8.40
CA ILE A 19 4.92 -4.37 -7.78
C ILE A 19 5.13 -4.36 -6.28
N GLY A 20 4.05 -4.21 -5.53
CA GLY A 20 4.01 -4.28 -4.07
C GLY A 20 2.90 -5.21 -3.60
N CYS A 21 2.97 -5.64 -2.35
CA CYS A 21 1.92 -6.45 -1.72
C CYS A 21 1.82 -6.17 -0.22
N ASP A 22 0.62 -6.40 0.33
CA ASP A 22 0.39 -6.44 1.77
C ASP A 22 0.73 -7.82 2.37
N ALA A 23 0.20 -8.14 3.56
CA ALA A 23 0.49 -9.38 4.28
C ALA A 23 -0.69 -10.37 4.28
N ARG A 24 -1.69 -10.19 3.44
CA ARG A 24 -2.85 -11.08 3.35
C ARG A 24 -2.47 -12.45 2.80
N TYR A 25 -3.34 -13.43 3.06
CA TYR A 25 -3.23 -14.74 2.44
C TYR A 25 -3.13 -14.62 0.92
N GLY A 26 -2.16 -15.32 0.31
CA GLY A 26 -1.90 -15.31 -1.12
C GLY A 26 -1.20 -14.06 -1.66
N SER A 27 -1.05 -12.97 -0.88
CA SER A 27 -0.43 -11.73 -1.38
C SER A 27 0.99 -11.94 -1.91
N ALA A 28 1.80 -12.74 -1.23
CA ALA A 28 3.16 -13.05 -1.66
C ALA A 28 3.20 -13.85 -2.97
N ASP A 29 2.28 -14.82 -3.14
CA ASP A 29 2.20 -15.63 -4.36
C ASP A 29 1.74 -14.76 -5.54
N PHE A 30 0.68 -13.97 -5.36
CA PHE A 30 0.20 -13.06 -6.39
C PHE A 30 1.22 -11.97 -6.75
N HIS A 31 2.00 -11.50 -5.79
CA HIS A 31 3.10 -10.56 -6.01
C HIS A 31 4.16 -11.16 -6.95
N ASN A 32 4.54 -12.42 -6.74
CA ASN A 32 5.45 -13.14 -7.63
C ASN A 32 4.82 -13.39 -9.01
N ASP A 33 3.57 -13.85 -9.05
CA ASP A 33 2.83 -14.06 -10.30
C ASP A 33 2.75 -12.79 -11.15
N VAL A 34 2.54 -11.63 -10.52
CA VAL A 34 2.55 -10.34 -11.24
C VAL A 34 3.90 -10.07 -11.87
N ALA A 35 5.00 -10.28 -11.12
CA ALA A 35 6.35 -10.07 -11.63
C ALA A 35 6.68 -10.99 -12.81
N ASP A 36 6.34 -12.26 -12.67
CA ASP A 36 6.60 -13.28 -13.69
C ASP A 36 5.80 -13.01 -14.98
N VAL A 37 4.52 -12.65 -14.87
CA VAL A 37 3.69 -12.30 -16.03
C VAL A 37 4.20 -11.04 -16.74
N VAL A 38 4.61 -10.02 -15.99
CA VAL A 38 5.19 -8.80 -16.58
C VAL A 38 6.47 -9.12 -17.35
N ALA A 39 7.38 -9.90 -16.75
CA ALA A 39 8.65 -10.27 -17.37
C ALA A 39 8.44 -11.22 -18.56
N ALA A 40 7.60 -12.25 -18.43
CA ALA A 40 7.29 -13.17 -19.51
C ALA A 40 6.68 -12.46 -20.73
N ALA A 41 5.92 -11.39 -20.48
CA ALA A 41 5.41 -10.53 -21.54
C ALA A 41 6.46 -9.54 -22.10
N GLY A 42 7.72 -9.58 -21.68
CA GLY A 42 8.80 -8.70 -22.15
C GLY A 42 8.81 -7.32 -21.48
N GLY A 43 8.12 -7.15 -20.36
CA GLY A 43 8.16 -5.93 -19.54
C GLY A 43 9.30 -5.93 -18.53
N HIS A 44 9.43 -4.85 -17.77
CA HIS A 44 10.37 -4.70 -16.67
C HIS A 44 9.60 -4.63 -15.36
N ALA A 45 9.64 -5.69 -14.56
CA ALA A 45 9.04 -5.80 -13.24
C ALA A 45 9.99 -5.21 -12.18
N LEU A 46 9.57 -4.14 -11.51
CA LEU A 46 10.28 -3.48 -10.42
C LEU A 46 9.64 -3.92 -9.09
N VAL A 47 10.24 -4.92 -8.44
CA VAL A 47 9.64 -5.66 -7.32
C VAL A 47 10.08 -5.06 -6.00
N LEU A 48 9.14 -4.46 -5.28
CA LEU A 48 9.35 -3.97 -3.90
C LEU A 48 9.51 -5.14 -2.93
N PRO A 49 10.12 -4.93 -1.75
CA PRO A 49 10.07 -5.91 -0.67
C PRO A 49 8.61 -6.27 -0.34
N PRO A 50 8.31 -7.53 0.01
CA PRO A 50 6.95 -7.92 0.41
C PRO A 50 6.50 -7.17 1.68
N GLN A 51 5.19 -7.21 1.95
CA GLN A 51 4.59 -6.58 3.12
C GLN A 51 4.88 -5.08 3.21
N ASN A 52 4.67 -4.37 2.11
CA ASN A 52 4.84 -2.93 2.05
C ASN A 52 3.49 -2.18 2.01
N PRO A 53 3.43 -0.98 2.59
CA PRO A 53 2.25 -0.12 2.50
C PRO A 53 1.93 0.32 1.06
N THR A 54 0.65 0.42 0.74
CA THR A 54 0.15 0.91 -0.56
C THR A 54 0.74 2.25 -0.98
N PRO A 55 0.88 3.27 -0.09
CA PRO A 55 1.49 4.55 -0.47
C PRO A 55 2.93 4.43 -0.97
N LEU A 56 3.70 3.43 -0.49
CA LEU A 56 5.06 3.20 -0.99
C LEU A 56 5.04 2.72 -2.44
N THR A 57 4.09 1.86 -2.83
CA THR A 57 3.94 1.41 -4.22
C THR A 57 3.62 2.59 -5.14
N ALA A 58 2.64 3.41 -4.79
CA ALA A 58 2.25 4.60 -5.56
C ALA A 58 3.40 5.62 -5.67
N PHE A 59 4.14 5.86 -4.57
CA PHE A 59 5.33 6.71 -4.56
C PHE A 59 6.42 6.17 -5.51
N THR A 60 6.67 4.87 -5.48
CA THR A 60 7.71 4.23 -6.29
C THR A 60 7.44 4.36 -7.78
N VAL A 61 6.17 4.33 -8.21
CA VAL A 61 5.80 4.58 -9.61
C VAL A 61 6.38 5.91 -10.09
N ARG A 62 6.18 6.97 -9.31
CA ARG A 62 6.71 8.31 -9.64
C ARG A 62 8.21 8.41 -9.48
N GLU A 63 8.76 7.86 -8.41
CA GLU A 63 10.20 7.97 -8.07
C GLU A 63 11.08 7.31 -9.12
N LEU A 64 10.65 6.17 -9.67
CA LEU A 64 11.40 5.42 -10.68
C LEU A 64 10.92 5.67 -12.12
N GLY A 65 9.96 6.58 -12.33
CA GLY A 65 9.37 6.84 -13.65
C GLY A 65 8.80 5.57 -14.28
N ALA A 66 8.14 4.74 -13.48
CA ALA A 66 7.50 3.52 -13.97
C ALA A 66 6.18 3.84 -14.67
N ASP A 67 5.79 3.02 -15.64
CA ASP A 67 4.59 3.23 -16.46
C ASP A 67 3.32 2.81 -15.75
N ALA A 68 3.45 1.87 -14.80
CA ALA A 68 2.37 1.44 -13.92
C ALA A 68 2.89 0.94 -12.57
N GLY A 69 1.99 0.82 -11.61
CA GLY A 69 2.18 0.12 -10.35
C GLY A 69 1.03 -0.84 -10.07
N VAL A 70 1.35 -1.93 -9.44
CA VAL A 70 0.40 -2.92 -8.94
C VAL A 70 0.61 -3.07 -7.44
N MET A 71 -0.46 -2.93 -6.68
CA MET A 71 -0.48 -3.28 -5.27
C MET A 71 -1.44 -4.44 -5.04
N VAL A 72 -0.91 -5.58 -4.62
CA VAL A 72 -1.70 -6.76 -4.25
C VAL A 72 -2.19 -6.58 -2.83
N THR A 73 -3.47 -6.28 -2.68
CA THR A 73 -4.14 -5.99 -1.40
C THR A 73 -5.65 -5.98 -1.58
N ALA A 74 -6.39 -6.32 -0.54
CA ALA A 74 -7.82 -6.04 -0.44
C ALA A 74 -8.13 -4.93 0.57
N SER A 75 -7.12 -4.06 0.89
CA SER A 75 -7.29 -2.93 1.79
C SER A 75 -7.86 -3.35 3.16
N HIS A 76 -9.04 -2.88 3.51
CA HIS A 76 -9.74 -3.16 4.77
C HIS A 76 -10.80 -4.28 4.67
N ASN A 77 -10.85 -5.03 3.56
CA ASN A 77 -11.80 -6.14 3.39
C ASN A 77 -11.53 -7.29 4.38
N PRO A 78 -12.49 -8.21 4.56
CA PRO A 78 -12.31 -9.39 5.42
C PRO A 78 -11.08 -10.23 5.09
N PRO A 79 -10.61 -11.10 6.01
CA PRO A 79 -9.38 -11.89 5.88
C PRO A 79 -9.28 -12.74 4.61
N GLN A 80 -10.41 -13.30 4.15
CA GLN A 80 -10.47 -14.20 2.99
C GLN A 80 -10.32 -13.46 1.64
N ASP A 81 -10.46 -12.14 1.63
CA ASP A 81 -10.39 -11.36 0.41
C ASP A 81 -8.95 -10.98 0.08
N ASN A 82 -8.65 -10.94 -1.22
CA ASN A 82 -7.47 -10.31 -1.76
C ASN A 82 -7.85 -9.50 -3.00
N GLY A 83 -6.98 -8.63 -3.48
CA GLY A 83 -7.31 -7.71 -4.56
C GLY A 83 -6.09 -7.17 -5.29
N TYR A 84 -6.34 -6.20 -6.17
CA TYR A 84 -5.38 -5.72 -7.13
C TYR A 84 -5.64 -4.25 -7.44
N LYS A 85 -4.89 -3.35 -6.81
CA LYS A 85 -4.93 -1.90 -7.12
C LYS A 85 -3.93 -1.59 -8.22
N VAL A 86 -4.32 -0.78 -9.19
CA VAL A 86 -3.47 -0.35 -10.31
C VAL A 86 -3.24 1.15 -10.27
N TYR A 87 -2.01 1.56 -10.45
CA TYR A 87 -1.55 2.95 -10.57
C TYR A 87 -0.93 3.13 -11.95
N LEU A 88 -1.09 4.31 -12.54
CA LEU A 88 -0.46 4.64 -13.83
C LEU A 88 0.50 5.81 -13.67
N GLY A 89 1.50 5.85 -14.54
CA GLY A 89 2.50 6.93 -14.52
C GLY A 89 3.46 6.85 -15.70
N GLY A 90 4.62 7.43 -15.52
CA GLY A 90 5.72 7.40 -16.48
C GLY A 90 5.35 7.93 -17.85
N ARG A 91 5.41 7.04 -18.86
CA ARG A 91 5.15 7.37 -20.27
C ARG A 91 3.69 7.19 -20.68
N VAL A 92 2.85 6.62 -19.80
CA VAL A 92 1.42 6.34 -20.06
C VAL A 92 0.54 7.48 -19.56
N VAL A 93 0.79 7.96 -18.34
CA VAL A 93 0.11 9.10 -17.73
C VAL A 93 1.15 10.04 -17.15
N THR A 94 1.03 11.33 -17.43
CA THR A 94 1.96 12.36 -16.99
C THR A 94 1.25 13.45 -16.16
N GLY A 95 2.02 14.27 -15.46
CA GLY A 95 1.51 15.38 -14.67
C GLY A 95 0.84 14.93 -13.38
N ASP A 96 -0.30 15.53 -13.03
CA ASP A 96 -0.99 15.31 -11.75
C ASP A 96 -1.57 13.89 -11.62
N GLY A 97 -1.84 13.21 -12.75
CA GLY A 97 -2.32 11.83 -12.77
C GLY A 97 -1.25 10.77 -12.54
N GLU A 98 0.04 11.15 -12.54
CA GLU A 98 1.14 10.21 -12.36
C GLU A 98 1.19 9.64 -10.93
N GLY A 99 1.18 8.32 -10.81
CA GLY A 99 1.16 7.61 -9.53
C GLY A 99 -0.21 7.58 -8.86
N VAL A 100 -1.27 7.97 -9.56
CA VAL A 100 -2.66 7.90 -9.09
C VAL A 100 -3.29 6.58 -9.51
N GLN A 101 -4.21 6.06 -8.69
CA GLN A 101 -5.00 4.88 -9.03
C GLN A 101 -5.81 5.11 -10.31
N ILE A 102 -5.97 4.05 -11.13
CA ILE A 102 -6.63 4.13 -12.44
C ILE A 102 -8.03 4.75 -12.32
N VAL A 103 -8.35 5.54 -13.35
CA VAL A 103 -9.65 6.14 -13.57
C VAL A 103 -10.06 5.94 -15.03
N PRO A 104 -11.33 6.18 -15.40
CA PRO A 104 -11.74 6.14 -16.80
C PRO A 104 -10.82 7.00 -17.72
N PRO A 105 -10.53 6.53 -18.93
CA PRO A 105 -11.01 5.31 -19.61
C PRO A 105 -10.17 4.04 -19.32
N PHE A 106 -9.06 4.13 -18.60
CA PHE A 106 -8.10 3.03 -18.43
C PHE A 106 -8.70 1.80 -17.72
N ASP A 107 -9.59 2.00 -16.77
CA ASP A 107 -10.30 0.92 -16.07
C ASP A 107 -11.10 0.06 -17.05
N ALA A 108 -11.85 0.68 -17.96
CA ALA A 108 -12.62 0.00 -18.99
C ALA A 108 -11.72 -0.72 -20.02
N ASP A 109 -10.63 -0.08 -20.45
CA ASP A 109 -9.67 -0.65 -21.38
C ASP A 109 -8.97 -1.89 -20.79
N ILE A 110 -8.57 -1.83 -19.53
CA ILE A 110 -7.95 -2.94 -18.81
C ILE A 110 -8.97 -4.06 -18.60
N ALA A 111 -10.21 -3.75 -18.19
CA ALA A 111 -11.27 -4.74 -18.04
C ALA A 111 -11.56 -5.48 -19.35
N ALA A 112 -11.65 -4.76 -20.48
CA ALA A 112 -11.81 -5.37 -21.80
C ALA A 112 -10.62 -6.27 -22.19
N ALA A 113 -9.39 -5.83 -21.88
CA ALA A 113 -8.19 -6.63 -22.14
C ALA A 113 -8.11 -7.87 -21.23
N ILE A 114 -8.61 -7.81 -20.00
CA ILE A 114 -8.73 -8.98 -19.11
C ILE A 114 -9.75 -9.97 -19.67
N ALA A 115 -10.92 -9.49 -20.12
CA ALA A 115 -11.95 -10.35 -20.70
C ALA A 115 -11.49 -11.07 -21.99
N ALA A 116 -10.55 -10.47 -22.71
CA ALA A 116 -9.96 -11.04 -23.94
C ALA A 116 -8.70 -11.90 -23.66
N ALA A 117 -8.21 -11.96 -22.43
CA ALA A 117 -7.02 -12.73 -22.07
C ALA A 117 -7.32 -14.25 -22.11
N PRO A 118 -6.30 -15.10 -22.36
CA PRO A 118 -6.44 -16.55 -22.22
C PRO A 118 -6.73 -16.95 -20.75
N ALA A 119 -7.03 -18.23 -20.54
CA ALA A 119 -7.19 -18.77 -19.20
C ALA A 119 -5.92 -18.57 -18.35
N ALA A 120 -6.07 -18.47 -17.04
CA ALA A 120 -4.97 -18.09 -16.14
C ALA A 120 -3.78 -19.06 -16.18
N ASP A 121 -4.03 -20.35 -16.43
CA ASP A 121 -3.04 -21.40 -16.59
C ASP A 121 -2.32 -21.37 -17.94
N GLU A 122 -2.89 -20.69 -18.95
CA GLU A 122 -2.31 -20.49 -20.26
C GLU A 122 -1.44 -19.21 -20.33
N ILE A 123 -1.51 -18.32 -19.32
CA ILE A 123 -0.71 -17.09 -19.29
C ILE A 123 0.75 -17.44 -18.98
N PRO A 124 1.72 -17.07 -19.87
CA PRO A 124 3.12 -17.35 -19.63
C PRO A 124 3.67 -16.70 -18.34
N ARG A 125 4.43 -17.49 -17.57
CA ARG A 125 5.16 -17.07 -16.36
C ARG A 125 6.63 -17.50 -16.39
N ASP A 126 7.10 -18.12 -17.47
CA ASP A 126 8.50 -18.53 -17.58
C ASP A 126 9.40 -17.32 -17.83
N THR A 127 10.14 -16.93 -16.79
CA THR A 127 11.10 -15.82 -16.85
C THR A 127 12.47 -16.26 -17.37
N ALA A 128 12.78 -17.55 -17.42
CA ALA A 128 14.08 -18.05 -17.90
C ALA A 128 14.26 -17.87 -19.42
N SER A 129 13.16 -17.92 -20.17
CA SER A 129 13.15 -17.68 -21.62
C SER A 129 12.62 -16.29 -22.00
N ALA A 130 12.25 -15.47 -21.01
CA ALA A 130 11.64 -14.16 -21.23
C ALA A 130 12.67 -13.14 -21.74
N THR A 131 12.19 -12.17 -22.52
CA THR A 131 12.97 -10.99 -22.90
C THR A 131 12.85 -9.85 -21.88
N GLY A 132 11.93 -9.99 -20.92
CA GLY A 132 11.72 -9.03 -19.83
C GLY A 132 12.66 -9.24 -18.65
N VAL A 133 12.57 -8.36 -17.69
CA VAL A 133 13.47 -8.31 -16.52
C VAL A 133 12.65 -8.28 -15.24
N VAL A 134 13.11 -9.01 -14.22
CA VAL A 134 12.64 -8.87 -12.84
C VAL A 134 13.78 -8.24 -12.03
N GLU A 135 13.55 -7.04 -11.51
CA GLU A 135 14.48 -6.28 -10.70
C GLU A 135 13.90 -6.03 -9.30
N ARG A 136 14.68 -6.32 -8.27
CA ARG A 136 14.31 -5.96 -6.88
C ARG A 136 14.73 -4.54 -6.60
N VAL A 137 13.76 -3.72 -6.14
CA VAL A 137 13.97 -2.29 -5.83
C VAL A 137 13.50 -2.01 -4.40
N ASP A 138 14.11 -1.01 -3.76
CA ASP A 138 13.70 -0.54 -2.44
C ASP A 138 13.78 0.99 -2.40
N THR A 139 12.65 1.65 -2.26
CA THR A 139 12.53 3.10 -2.25
C THR A 139 12.11 3.67 -0.90
N ARG A 140 12.19 2.86 0.19
CA ARG A 140 11.79 3.29 1.53
C ARG A 140 12.59 4.49 2.02
N GLU A 141 13.89 4.55 1.75
CA GLU A 141 14.72 5.69 2.13
C GLU A 141 14.31 6.97 1.41
N GLN A 142 14.06 6.91 0.11
CA GLN A 142 13.59 8.04 -0.69
C GLN A 142 12.20 8.52 -0.22
N TYR A 143 11.31 7.58 0.11
CA TYR A 143 10.00 7.88 0.68
C TYR A 143 10.10 8.64 2.00
N LEU A 144 10.92 8.15 2.95
CA LEU A 144 11.16 8.79 4.23
C LEU A 144 11.82 10.17 4.08
N ALA A 145 12.78 10.32 3.16
CA ALA A 145 13.41 11.60 2.86
C ALA A 145 12.39 12.62 2.33
N ARG A 146 11.43 12.17 1.49
CA ARG A 146 10.35 13.02 1.00
C ARG A 146 9.40 13.45 2.12
N ILE A 147 9.02 12.53 3.02
CA ILE A 147 8.19 12.87 4.20
C ILE A 147 8.88 13.91 5.06
N LYS A 148 10.15 13.69 5.41
CA LYS A 148 10.95 14.64 6.18
C LYS A 148 10.98 16.03 5.55
N LYS A 149 11.12 16.11 4.24
CA LYS A 149 11.12 17.38 3.49
C LYS A 149 9.77 18.08 3.52
N ARG A 150 8.67 17.33 3.63
CA ARG A 150 7.30 17.86 3.67
C ARG A 150 6.79 18.16 5.07
N ALA A 151 7.44 17.63 6.10
CA ALA A 151 7.05 17.87 7.48
C ALA A 151 7.06 19.38 7.78
N ALA A 152 5.92 19.90 8.23
CA ALA A 152 5.78 21.29 8.62
C ALA A 152 6.70 21.61 9.80
N SER A 153 7.09 22.87 9.97
CA SER A 153 7.76 23.35 11.19
C SER A 153 6.75 23.43 12.33
N GLY A 154 7.19 23.22 13.57
CA GLY A 154 6.35 23.34 14.76
C GLY A 154 6.79 22.40 15.87
N PRO A 155 6.08 22.41 17.01
CA PRO A 155 6.31 21.52 18.13
C PRO A 155 6.26 20.05 17.74
N ARG A 156 7.00 19.20 18.48
CA ARG A 156 7.12 17.75 18.23
C ARG A 156 6.89 16.91 19.49
N GLU A 157 6.40 17.54 20.55
CA GLU A 157 6.24 16.94 21.89
C GLU A 157 4.93 16.15 22.04
N LEU A 158 4.34 15.67 20.95
CA LEU A 158 3.15 14.84 21.01
C LEU A 158 3.51 13.40 21.37
N ALA A 159 2.79 12.84 22.36
CA ALA A 159 2.73 11.42 22.63
C ALA A 159 1.70 10.77 21.70
N ILE A 160 2.13 9.87 20.83
CA ILE A 160 1.31 9.28 19.76
C ILE A 160 1.10 7.80 20.05
N THR A 161 -0.15 7.35 20.09
CA THR A 161 -0.48 5.92 19.96
C THR A 161 -0.78 5.60 18.50
N LEU A 162 -0.15 4.57 17.96
CA LEU A 162 -0.30 4.13 16.58
C LEU A 162 -0.76 2.68 16.53
N THR A 163 -1.83 2.41 15.78
CA THR A 163 -2.20 1.05 15.42
C THR A 163 -2.18 0.84 13.91
N PRO A 164 -1.48 -0.20 13.41
CA PRO A 164 -1.57 -0.65 12.03
C PRO A 164 -2.68 -1.69 11.83
N MET A 165 -3.46 -2.03 12.83
CA MET A 165 -4.56 -3.02 12.80
C MET A 165 -4.13 -4.35 12.15
N HIS A 166 -3.00 -4.93 12.60
CA HIS A 166 -2.37 -6.13 12.01
C HIS A 166 -1.96 -5.98 10.54
N GLY A 167 -1.85 -4.75 10.05
CA GLY A 167 -1.43 -4.44 8.69
C GLY A 167 0.07 -4.19 8.55
N VAL A 168 0.46 -3.77 7.36
CA VAL A 168 1.87 -3.58 6.97
C VAL A 168 2.41 -2.17 7.27
N GLY A 169 1.58 -1.29 7.87
CA GLY A 169 1.95 0.11 8.10
C GLY A 169 2.93 0.37 9.24
N SER A 170 3.15 -0.58 10.16
CA SER A 170 3.84 -0.38 11.45
C SER A 170 5.22 0.26 11.29
N ASP A 171 6.14 -0.44 10.66
CA ASP A 171 7.56 -0.03 10.57
C ASP A 171 7.73 1.29 9.82
N LEU A 172 7.09 1.41 8.66
CA LEU A 172 7.26 2.61 7.82
C LEU A 172 6.59 3.84 8.44
N ALA A 173 5.42 3.68 9.11
CA ALA A 173 4.74 4.80 9.78
C ALA A 173 5.54 5.30 10.99
N VAL A 174 6.07 4.40 11.83
CA VAL A 174 6.95 4.79 12.94
C VAL A 174 8.18 5.55 12.44
N LYS A 175 8.86 5.01 11.42
CA LYS A 175 10.02 5.68 10.81
C LYS A 175 9.66 7.03 10.18
N ALA A 176 8.48 7.14 9.57
CA ALA A 176 7.99 8.39 8.99
C ALA A 176 7.75 9.47 10.07
N LEU A 177 7.10 9.10 11.16
CA LEU A 177 6.88 9.99 12.31
C LEU A 177 8.20 10.42 12.93
N GLN A 178 9.14 9.49 13.13
CA GLN A 178 10.49 9.78 13.65
C GLN A 178 11.28 10.70 12.70
N ALA A 179 11.22 10.44 11.39
CA ALA A 179 11.86 11.29 10.38
C ALA A 179 11.27 12.72 10.36
N ALA A 180 9.98 12.85 10.71
CA ALA A 180 9.30 14.13 10.90
C ALA A 180 9.59 14.80 12.26
N GLY A 181 10.28 14.11 13.19
CA GLY A 181 10.70 14.62 14.48
C GLY A 181 9.84 14.21 15.68
N PHE A 182 8.81 13.36 15.48
CA PHE A 182 8.01 12.80 16.56
C PHE A 182 8.69 11.54 17.10
N THR A 183 9.13 11.56 18.36
CA THR A 183 9.90 10.47 18.97
C THR A 183 9.12 9.65 19.99
N ASP A 184 8.05 10.19 20.56
CA ASP A 184 7.17 9.47 21.49
C ASP A 184 6.02 8.80 20.72
N VAL A 185 6.34 7.67 20.08
CA VAL A 185 5.38 6.87 19.30
C VAL A 185 5.29 5.49 19.93
N LYS A 186 4.10 5.12 20.39
CA LYS A 186 3.79 3.82 20.99
C LYS A 186 2.86 3.03 20.08
N LEU A 187 3.27 1.81 19.73
CA LEU A 187 2.43 0.89 18.99
C LEU A 187 1.46 0.17 19.93
N VAL A 188 0.25 -0.08 19.45
CA VAL A 188 -0.67 -1.06 20.06
C VAL A 188 -0.05 -2.45 19.86
N ALA A 189 0.47 -3.03 20.95
CA ALA A 189 1.35 -4.20 20.88
C ALA A 189 0.69 -5.42 20.23
N GLU A 190 -0.57 -5.66 20.52
CA GLU A 190 -1.37 -6.77 20.01
C GLU A 190 -1.62 -6.66 18.49
N GLN A 191 -1.58 -5.46 17.95
CA GLN A 191 -1.87 -5.17 16.54
C GLN A 191 -0.63 -4.79 15.73
N ALA A 192 0.56 -4.74 16.36
CA ALA A 192 1.78 -4.18 15.77
C ALA A 192 2.38 -5.01 14.63
N GLN A 193 2.13 -6.32 14.64
CA GLN A 193 2.66 -7.22 13.60
C GLN A 193 1.56 -7.58 12.59
N PRO A 194 1.94 -7.72 11.31
CA PRO A 194 1.01 -8.20 10.30
C PRO A 194 0.44 -9.58 10.65
N ASP A 195 -0.88 -9.70 10.59
CA ASP A 195 -1.60 -10.96 10.77
C ASP A 195 -2.80 -10.99 9.81
N PRO A 196 -2.83 -11.91 8.84
CA PRO A 196 -3.90 -11.96 7.83
C PRO A 196 -5.28 -12.33 8.39
N ASP A 197 -5.37 -12.86 9.62
CA ASP A 197 -6.64 -13.16 10.29
C ASP A 197 -7.25 -11.97 11.02
N PHE A 198 -6.49 -10.88 11.25
CA PHE A 198 -6.93 -9.68 11.98
C PHE A 198 -7.62 -10.01 13.33
N PRO A 199 -6.99 -10.81 14.23
CA PRO A 199 -7.68 -11.51 15.33
C PRO A 199 -8.31 -10.60 16.39
N THR A 200 -7.95 -9.33 16.44
CA THR A 200 -8.48 -8.39 17.46
C THR A 200 -9.60 -7.48 16.97
N VAL A 201 -9.98 -7.58 15.70
CA VAL A 201 -11.03 -6.74 15.10
C VAL A 201 -11.97 -7.60 14.24
N ALA A 202 -13.25 -7.35 14.34
CA ALA A 202 -14.25 -8.05 13.52
C ALA A 202 -14.14 -7.66 12.03
N PHE A 203 -13.73 -6.42 11.78
CA PHE A 203 -13.52 -5.85 10.46
C PHE A 203 -12.34 -4.88 10.50
N PRO A 204 -11.28 -5.06 9.70
CA PRO A 204 -10.05 -4.28 9.81
C PRO A 204 -10.16 -2.89 9.14
N ASN A 205 -11.21 -2.15 9.45
CA ASN A 205 -11.43 -0.78 8.99
C ASN A 205 -11.44 0.17 10.19
N PRO A 206 -10.54 1.17 10.25
CA PRO A 206 -10.49 2.12 11.36
C PRO A 206 -11.79 2.89 11.60
N GLU A 207 -12.67 2.97 10.61
CA GLU A 207 -13.95 3.69 10.72
C GLU A 207 -15.08 2.83 11.33
N GLU A 208 -14.86 1.51 11.48
CA GLU A 208 -15.87 0.62 12.02
C GLU A 208 -15.96 0.71 13.54
N PRO A 209 -17.18 0.58 14.12
CA PRO A 209 -17.37 0.55 15.56
C PRO A 209 -16.55 -0.57 16.22
N GLY A 210 -15.82 -0.23 17.28
CA GLY A 210 -14.97 -1.17 18.05
C GLY A 210 -13.60 -1.43 17.45
N ALA A 211 -13.32 -1.02 16.22
CA ALA A 211 -12.01 -1.21 15.59
C ALA A 211 -10.86 -0.54 16.36
N LEU A 212 -11.13 0.56 17.05
CA LEU A 212 -10.15 1.35 17.81
C LEU A 212 -10.14 1.05 19.32
N ASP A 213 -10.89 0.08 19.82
CA ASP A 213 -11.01 -0.17 21.26
C ASP A 213 -9.65 -0.44 21.93
N LEU A 214 -8.79 -1.25 21.33
CA LEU A 214 -7.43 -1.49 21.82
C LEU A 214 -6.56 -0.23 21.75
N ALA A 215 -6.71 0.58 20.71
CA ALA A 215 -5.98 1.82 20.57
C ALA A 215 -6.41 2.84 21.62
N PHE A 216 -7.71 2.91 21.96
CA PHE A 216 -8.22 3.76 23.04
C PHE A 216 -7.68 3.33 24.40
N ALA A 217 -7.66 2.02 24.68
CA ALA A 217 -7.11 1.49 25.92
C ALA A 217 -5.61 1.80 26.05
N ALA A 218 -4.82 1.45 25.03
CA ALA A 218 -3.38 1.70 25.00
C ALA A 218 -3.02 3.18 25.11
N ALA A 219 -3.78 4.06 24.45
CA ALA A 219 -3.58 5.50 24.51
C ALA A 219 -3.91 6.08 25.89
N GLY A 220 -4.94 5.54 26.56
CA GLY A 220 -5.27 5.91 27.94
C GLY A 220 -4.16 5.54 28.92
N GLU A 221 -3.61 4.34 28.84
CA GLU A 221 -2.47 3.88 29.64
C GLU A 221 -1.20 4.69 29.37
N ALA A 222 -0.95 4.99 28.10
CA ALA A 222 0.20 5.77 27.66
C ALA A 222 0.07 7.28 27.88
N GLN A 223 -1.11 7.76 28.25
CA GLN A 223 -1.42 9.20 28.35
C GLN A 223 -1.11 9.94 27.03
N SER A 224 -1.51 9.35 25.91
CA SER A 224 -1.23 9.90 24.59
C SER A 224 -2.08 11.13 24.28
N ASP A 225 -1.54 12.03 23.46
CA ASP A 225 -2.22 13.23 22.96
C ASP A 225 -3.08 12.97 21.74
N ILE A 226 -2.72 11.91 20.96
CA ILE A 226 -3.37 11.58 19.70
C ILE A 226 -3.24 10.09 19.41
N ILE A 227 -4.25 9.55 18.74
CA ILE A 227 -4.23 8.20 18.16
C ILE A 227 -4.23 8.31 16.66
N LEU A 228 -3.34 7.54 16.02
CA LEU A 228 -3.33 7.31 14.57
C LEU A 228 -3.64 5.85 14.33
N ALA A 229 -4.63 5.58 13.48
CA ALA A 229 -5.02 4.22 13.12
C ALA A 229 -4.97 4.04 11.59
N LEU A 230 -4.23 3.05 11.15
CA LEU A 230 -4.07 2.71 9.73
C LEU A 230 -4.87 1.46 9.42
N ASP A 231 -5.45 1.39 8.23
CA ASP A 231 -5.98 0.14 7.70
C ASP A 231 -4.85 -0.81 7.26
N PRO A 232 -5.14 -2.08 6.95
CA PRO A 232 -4.09 -3.10 6.75
C PRO A 232 -3.03 -2.79 5.69
N ASP A 233 -3.37 -2.09 4.62
CA ASP A 233 -2.42 -1.66 3.59
C ASP A 233 -1.97 -0.19 3.74
N ALA A 234 -2.40 0.47 4.83
CA ALA A 234 -1.97 1.79 5.28
C ALA A 234 -2.16 2.92 4.25
N ASP A 235 -3.20 2.86 3.44
CA ASP A 235 -3.59 3.97 2.56
C ASP A 235 -4.69 4.85 3.18
N ARG A 236 -5.24 4.44 4.34
CA ARG A 236 -6.19 5.19 5.15
C ARG A 236 -5.61 5.47 6.53
N CYS A 237 -5.97 6.62 7.08
CA CYS A 237 -5.59 7.01 8.42
C CYS A 237 -6.80 7.62 9.13
N ALA A 238 -7.26 6.98 10.20
CA ALA A 238 -8.18 7.58 11.15
C ALA A 238 -7.40 8.23 12.30
N VAL A 239 -7.96 9.29 12.84
CA VAL A 239 -7.36 10.06 13.93
C VAL A 239 -8.35 10.14 15.08
N ALA A 240 -7.87 9.98 16.33
CA ALA A 240 -8.67 10.28 17.51
C ALA A 240 -7.90 11.17 18.49
N ILE A 241 -8.65 12.00 19.20
CA ILE A 241 -8.13 12.95 20.18
C ILE A 241 -8.85 12.78 21.54
N PRO A 242 -8.24 13.16 22.65
CA PRO A 242 -8.90 13.17 23.96
C PRO A 242 -10.18 14.01 23.95
N ALA A 243 -11.21 13.54 24.65
CA ALA A 243 -12.49 14.19 24.84
C ALA A 243 -12.96 14.04 26.30
N GLU A 244 -14.02 14.75 26.71
CA GLU A 244 -14.53 14.73 28.08
C GLU A 244 -14.86 13.32 28.59
N ASN A 245 -15.33 12.42 27.70
CA ASN A 245 -15.72 11.06 28.03
C ASN A 245 -14.83 10.00 27.34
N GLY A 246 -13.52 10.22 27.28
CA GLY A 246 -12.55 9.29 26.68
C GLY A 246 -11.96 9.81 25.38
N TRP A 247 -12.16 9.12 24.26
CA TRP A 247 -11.58 9.46 22.96
C TRP A 247 -12.67 9.83 21.94
N ARG A 248 -12.39 10.81 21.12
CA ARG A 248 -13.24 11.18 19.99
C ARG A 248 -12.50 10.92 18.68
N GLN A 249 -12.98 9.99 17.91
CA GLN A 249 -12.53 9.80 16.52
C GLN A 249 -12.97 10.99 15.67
N LEU A 250 -12.07 11.50 14.86
CA LEU A 250 -12.35 12.57 13.90
C LEU A 250 -12.86 11.96 12.59
N THR A 251 -13.73 12.69 11.91
CA THR A 251 -14.18 12.37 10.55
C THR A 251 -13.18 12.89 9.52
N GLY A 252 -13.19 12.34 8.31
CA GLY A 252 -12.27 12.71 7.24
C GLY A 252 -12.58 14.06 6.57
N ASP A 253 -13.69 14.69 6.93
CA ASP A 253 -14.24 15.96 6.40
C ASP A 253 -14.19 17.10 7.43
#